data_becc29538218f7442c95e8ec8f39f254
#
_entry.id   becc29538218f7442c95e8ec8f39f254
#
_cell.length_a   1.000
_cell.length_b   1.000
_cell.length_c   1.000
_cell.angle_alpha   90.00
_cell.angle_beta   90.00
_cell.angle_gamma   90.00
#
_symmetry.space_group_name_H-M   'P 1'
#
loop_
_entity.id
_entity.type
_entity.pdbx_description
1 polymer ?
#
loop_
_entity_poly.entity_id
_entity_poly.type
_entity_poly.pdbx_seq_one_letter_code
_entity_poly.pdbx_strand_id
1 'polypeptide(L)'
;MGKIYKSKAALIITNHLYENIGNVYEPFKEPGGRAISDFASQKLFLTRGNIFDKDKNIVGQDIRVTINKDKLSGNRGVKFSLPYDNKLGFDIQMDIINNAIDLGLIKVTGSWYSYGESKLGQGKDKVRDLLNDNPELSLELVERCKELF
;
A
#
# COMPACT_ATOMS: atom_id res chain seq x y z
N MET A 1 27.94 9.49 -4.99
CA MET A 1 26.97 10.16 -4.06
C MET A 1 27.06 11.68 -4.11
N GLY A 2 28.23 12.34 -4.10
CA GLY A 2 28.31 13.81 -4.06
C GLY A 2 27.65 14.55 -5.24
N LYS A 3 27.57 13.95 -6.43
CA LYS A 3 26.92 14.57 -7.60
C LYS A 3 25.38 14.58 -7.46
N ILE A 4 24.77 13.51 -6.94
CA ILE A 4 23.30 13.42 -6.74
C ILE A 4 22.86 14.42 -5.68
N TYR A 5 23.58 14.51 -4.57
CA TYR A 5 23.27 15.47 -3.51
C TYR A 5 23.31 16.93 -4.01
N LYS A 6 24.32 17.26 -4.82
CA LYS A 6 24.48 18.62 -5.40
C LYS A 6 23.39 18.95 -6.43
N SER A 7 22.87 17.95 -7.14
CA SER A 7 21.82 18.15 -8.17
C SER A 7 20.41 18.27 -7.60
N LYS A 8 20.21 18.04 -6.27
CA LYS A 8 18.89 17.96 -5.63
C LYS A 8 17.95 16.95 -6.29
N ALA A 9 18.51 15.91 -6.93
CA ALA A 9 17.73 14.87 -7.59
C ALA A 9 17.37 13.74 -6.61
N ALA A 10 16.18 13.15 -6.77
CA ALA A 10 15.82 11.90 -6.15
C ALA A 10 16.25 10.74 -7.04
N LEU A 11 16.87 9.70 -6.45
CA LEU A 11 17.24 8.47 -7.13
C LEU A 11 16.41 7.33 -6.59
N ILE A 12 15.64 6.68 -7.47
CA ILE A 12 14.87 5.46 -7.16
C ILE A 12 15.58 4.29 -7.86
N ILE A 13 15.89 3.25 -7.07
CA ILE A 13 16.54 2.03 -7.56
C ILE A 13 15.58 0.87 -7.29
N THR A 14 15.23 0.12 -8.32
CA THR A 14 14.54 -1.16 -8.20
C THR A 14 15.55 -2.30 -8.17
N ASN A 15 15.34 -3.29 -7.31
CA ASN A 15 16.22 -4.43 -7.16
C ASN A 15 15.40 -5.71 -6.96
N HIS A 16 15.96 -6.85 -7.32
CA HIS A 16 15.36 -8.14 -7.04
C HIS A 16 15.89 -8.70 -5.72
N LEU A 17 15.10 -9.59 -5.12
CA LEU A 17 15.49 -10.36 -3.95
C LEU A 17 15.67 -11.83 -4.35
N TYR A 18 16.73 -12.43 -3.85
CA TYR A 18 16.98 -13.86 -3.99
C TYR A 18 16.80 -14.55 -2.63
N GLU A 19 16.31 -15.78 -2.65
CA GLU A 19 16.25 -16.58 -1.45
C GLU A 19 17.69 -16.86 -0.95
N ASN A 20 17.90 -16.62 0.32
CA ASN A 20 19.18 -16.90 1.00
C ASN A 20 19.08 -18.27 1.68
N ILE A 21 19.23 -19.32 0.87
CA ILE A 21 19.08 -20.72 1.30
C ILE A 21 20.03 -21.01 2.47
N GLY A 22 19.47 -21.50 3.58
CA GLY A 22 20.24 -21.84 4.78
C GLY A 22 20.39 -20.74 5.82
N ASN A 23 19.93 -19.53 5.56
CA ASN A 23 19.93 -18.44 6.56
C ASN A 23 18.50 -18.08 6.98
N VAL A 24 18.07 -18.61 8.13
CA VAL A 24 16.71 -18.37 8.67
C VAL A 24 16.52 -16.93 9.15
N TYR A 25 17.58 -16.23 9.52
CA TYR A 25 17.53 -14.85 10.04
C TYR A 25 17.47 -13.80 8.92
N GLU A 26 18.07 -14.11 7.77
CA GLU A 26 18.05 -13.26 6.58
C GLU A 26 17.62 -14.12 5.38
N PRO A 27 16.31 -14.41 5.26
CA PRO A 27 15.79 -15.32 4.23
C PRO A 27 15.93 -14.79 2.81
N PHE A 28 16.19 -13.48 2.66
CA PHE A 28 16.35 -12.83 1.36
C PHE A 28 17.67 -12.08 1.29
N LYS A 29 18.31 -12.14 0.13
CA LYS A 29 19.55 -11.44 -0.19
C LYS A 29 19.35 -10.49 -1.37
N GLU A 30 19.94 -9.31 -1.26
CA GLU A 30 19.95 -8.30 -2.31
C GLU A 30 21.26 -8.40 -3.12
N PRO A 31 21.18 -8.43 -4.47
CA PRO A 31 22.36 -8.28 -5.31
C PRO A 31 22.84 -6.83 -5.33
N GLY A 32 24.11 -6.61 -5.67
CA GLY A 32 24.69 -5.28 -5.78
C GLY A 32 25.50 -4.83 -4.57
N GLY A 33 25.67 -5.72 -3.58
CA GLY A 33 26.49 -5.47 -2.40
C GLY A 33 25.87 -4.48 -1.41
N ARG A 34 26.58 -4.22 -0.32
CA ARG A 34 26.10 -3.38 0.80
C ARG A 34 25.92 -1.90 0.45
N ALA A 35 26.67 -1.40 -0.52
CA ALA A 35 26.71 0.05 -0.82
C ALA A 35 25.31 0.63 -1.13
N ILE A 36 24.50 -0.06 -1.92
CA ILE A 36 23.13 0.40 -2.26
C ILE A 36 22.29 0.48 -0.98
N SER A 37 22.30 -0.59 -0.18
CA SER A 37 21.55 -0.64 1.06
C SER A 37 22.03 0.40 2.08
N ASP A 38 23.35 0.63 2.21
CA ASP A 38 23.92 1.56 3.19
C ASP A 38 23.60 3.02 2.84
N PHE A 39 23.68 3.38 1.57
CA PHE A 39 23.41 4.74 1.09
C PHE A 39 21.93 5.07 0.91
N ALA A 40 21.04 4.09 0.80
CA ALA A 40 19.62 4.34 0.69
C ALA A 40 19.10 5.11 1.93
N SER A 41 18.30 6.15 1.69
CA SER A 41 17.59 6.89 2.73
C SER A 41 16.35 6.13 3.18
N GLN A 42 15.62 5.56 2.21
CA GLN A 42 14.49 4.67 2.43
C GLN A 42 14.66 3.38 1.65
N LYS A 43 14.13 2.29 2.19
CA LYS A 43 14.15 0.98 1.57
C LYS A 43 12.81 0.30 1.81
N LEU A 44 12.13 0.02 0.70
CA LEU A 44 10.83 -0.62 0.69
C LEU A 44 11.00 -2.07 0.22
N PHE A 45 10.38 -2.97 0.94
CA PHE A 45 10.27 -4.37 0.58
C PHE A 45 8.86 -4.63 0.08
N LEU A 46 8.73 -5.10 -1.16
CA LEU A 46 7.45 -5.33 -1.80
C LEU A 46 7.22 -6.82 -1.98
N THR A 47 6.06 -7.27 -1.53
CA THR A 47 5.53 -8.60 -1.82
C THR A 47 4.16 -8.47 -2.46
N ARG A 48 3.68 -9.53 -3.12
CA ARG A 48 2.37 -9.53 -3.75
C ARG A 48 1.59 -10.78 -3.39
N GLY A 49 0.28 -10.63 -3.19
CA GLY A 49 -0.70 -11.69 -3.11
C GLY A 49 -1.69 -11.57 -4.27
N ASN A 50 -2.27 -12.66 -4.72
CA ASN A 50 -3.30 -12.63 -5.75
C ASN A 50 -4.67 -12.33 -5.11
N ILE A 51 -5.49 -11.55 -5.82
CA ILE A 51 -6.90 -11.33 -5.52
C ILE A 51 -7.70 -12.16 -6.52
N PHE A 52 -8.63 -12.96 -6.02
CA PHE A 52 -9.44 -13.87 -6.82
C PHE A 52 -10.90 -13.42 -6.83
N ASP A 53 -11.56 -13.61 -7.96
CA ASP A 53 -13.02 -13.50 -8.08
C ASP A 53 -13.74 -14.75 -7.53
N LYS A 54 -15.06 -14.76 -7.63
CA LYS A 54 -15.90 -15.89 -7.19
C LYS A 54 -15.63 -17.17 -7.99
N ASP A 55 -15.16 -17.04 -9.22
CA ASP A 55 -14.82 -18.13 -10.14
C ASP A 55 -13.35 -18.55 -10.04
N LYS A 56 -12.62 -18.04 -9.03
CA LYS A 56 -11.19 -18.28 -8.76
C LYS A 56 -10.24 -17.78 -9.85
N ASN A 57 -10.66 -16.83 -10.69
CA ASN A 57 -9.76 -16.15 -11.60
C ASN A 57 -9.01 -15.04 -10.86
N ILE A 58 -7.76 -14.81 -11.23
CA ILE A 58 -6.96 -13.72 -10.67
C ILE A 58 -7.42 -12.41 -11.32
N VAL A 59 -8.07 -11.56 -10.55
CA VAL A 59 -8.59 -10.26 -11.00
C VAL A 59 -7.69 -9.10 -10.60
N GLY A 60 -6.81 -9.32 -9.64
CA GLY A 60 -5.91 -8.28 -9.15
C GLY A 60 -4.81 -8.82 -8.25
N GLN A 61 -4.08 -7.91 -7.64
CA GLN A 61 -2.98 -8.19 -6.70
C GLN A 61 -3.09 -7.27 -5.49
N ASP A 62 -2.76 -7.81 -4.33
CA ASP A 62 -2.53 -7.05 -3.11
C ASP A 62 -1.02 -6.84 -2.96
N ILE A 63 -0.54 -5.63 -3.23
CA ILE A 63 0.87 -5.28 -3.15
C ILE A 63 1.16 -4.83 -1.73
N ARG A 64 1.83 -5.69 -0.97
CA ARG A 64 2.21 -5.40 0.42
C ARG A 64 3.57 -4.76 0.45
N VAL A 65 3.65 -3.61 1.10
CA VAL A 65 4.88 -2.82 1.26
C VAL A 65 5.29 -2.86 2.72
N THR A 66 6.56 -3.15 2.97
CA THR A 66 7.17 -3.02 4.30
C THR A 66 8.31 -2.01 4.22
N ILE A 67 8.32 -1.03 5.09
CA ILE A 67 9.41 -0.06 5.20
C ILE A 67 10.55 -0.68 5.99
N ASN A 68 11.54 -1.27 5.29
CA ASN A 68 12.67 -1.95 5.93
C ASN A 68 13.71 -0.97 6.48
N LYS A 69 13.86 0.19 5.85
CA LYS A 69 14.76 1.26 6.27
C LYS A 69 14.10 2.61 6.02
N ASP A 70 14.21 3.47 6.99
CA ASP A 70 13.78 4.85 6.89
C ASP A 70 14.69 5.73 7.76
N LYS A 71 15.39 6.66 7.10
CA LYS A 71 16.25 7.67 7.74
C LYS A 71 15.58 9.05 7.78
N LEU A 72 14.39 9.20 7.19
CA LEU A 72 13.74 10.49 6.98
C LEU A 72 12.62 10.76 7.99
N SER A 73 11.76 9.78 8.23
CA SER A 73 10.54 9.96 9.04
C SER A 73 10.40 8.99 10.22
N GLY A 74 11.33 8.02 10.35
CA GLY A 74 11.30 7.07 11.47
C GLY A 74 10.27 5.95 11.32
N ASN A 75 9.64 5.79 10.18
CA ASN A 75 8.57 4.81 9.91
C ASN A 75 9.08 3.39 9.61
N ARG A 76 10.28 3.04 10.10
CA ARG A 76 10.82 1.69 9.91
C ARG A 76 9.90 0.65 10.55
N GLY A 77 9.59 -0.40 9.78
CA GLY A 77 8.72 -1.50 10.21
C GLY A 77 7.24 -1.31 9.88
N VAL A 78 6.84 -0.11 9.46
CA VAL A 78 5.47 0.15 9.00
C VAL A 78 5.16 -0.71 7.77
N LYS A 79 3.95 -1.27 7.73
CA LYS A 79 3.43 -2.11 6.66
C LYS A 79 2.11 -1.53 6.17
N PHE A 80 1.93 -1.55 4.87
CA PHE A 80 0.67 -1.17 4.23
C PHE A 80 0.46 -1.97 2.94
N SER A 81 -0.76 -1.98 2.45
CA SER A 81 -1.14 -2.68 1.22
C SER A 81 -1.68 -1.71 0.20
N LEU A 82 -1.36 -1.97 -1.07
CA LEU A 82 -1.86 -1.23 -2.22
C LEU A 82 -2.63 -2.21 -3.13
N PRO A 83 -3.97 -2.12 -3.18
CA PRO A 83 -4.75 -2.95 -4.08
C PRO A 83 -4.51 -2.57 -5.53
N TYR A 84 -4.30 -3.57 -6.38
CA TYR A 84 -4.04 -3.43 -7.80
C TYR A 84 -5.03 -4.29 -8.59
N ASP A 85 -5.80 -3.66 -9.46
CA ASP A 85 -6.70 -4.33 -10.40
C ASP A 85 -5.97 -4.57 -11.73
N ASN A 86 -6.09 -5.77 -12.31
CA ASN A 86 -5.39 -6.12 -13.54
C ASN A 86 -5.83 -5.30 -14.77
N LYS A 87 -7.02 -4.68 -14.74
CA LYS A 87 -7.58 -3.88 -15.83
C LYS A 87 -7.40 -2.39 -15.61
N LEU A 88 -7.57 -1.93 -14.37
CA LEU A 88 -7.64 -0.50 -14.02
C LEU A 88 -6.32 0.04 -13.42
N GLY A 89 -5.40 -0.84 -12.99
CA GLY A 89 -4.19 -0.44 -12.29
C GLY A 89 -4.40 -0.34 -10.78
N PHE A 90 -3.76 0.62 -10.11
CA PHE A 90 -3.95 0.82 -8.68
C PHE A 90 -5.39 1.25 -8.37
N ASP A 91 -6.07 0.48 -7.50
CA ASP A 91 -7.45 0.74 -7.07
C ASP A 91 -7.44 1.74 -5.90
N ILE A 92 -7.41 3.02 -6.26
CA ILE A 92 -7.34 4.13 -5.29
C ILE A 92 -8.57 4.13 -4.38
N GLN A 93 -9.75 3.83 -4.91
CA GLN A 93 -10.97 3.83 -4.10
C GLN A 93 -10.95 2.70 -3.07
N MET A 94 -10.49 1.52 -3.47
CA MET A 94 -10.35 0.41 -2.54
C MET A 94 -9.28 0.70 -1.46
N ASP A 95 -8.21 1.39 -1.82
CA ASP A 95 -7.19 1.85 -0.87
C ASP A 95 -7.79 2.83 0.15
N ILE A 96 -8.55 3.84 -0.29
CA ILE A 96 -9.26 4.78 0.60
C ILE A 96 -10.20 4.03 1.54
N ILE A 97 -10.99 3.07 1.04
CA ILE A 97 -11.91 2.28 1.84
C ILE A 97 -11.16 1.49 2.92
N ASN A 98 -10.07 0.82 2.55
CA ASN A 98 -9.28 0.03 3.49
C ASN A 98 -8.70 0.92 4.61
N ASN A 99 -8.06 2.04 4.24
CA ASN A 99 -7.52 2.99 5.21
C ASN A 99 -8.61 3.58 6.11
N ALA A 100 -9.76 3.96 5.55
CA ALA A 100 -10.88 4.50 6.32
C ALA A 100 -11.49 3.47 7.30
N ILE A 101 -11.46 2.18 6.97
CA ILE A 101 -11.85 1.10 7.88
C ILE A 101 -10.83 0.94 9.00
N ASP A 102 -9.54 0.87 8.66
CA ASP A 102 -8.45 0.66 9.61
C ASP A 102 -8.36 1.82 10.63
N LEU A 103 -8.67 3.04 10.19
CA LEU A 103 -8.75 4.24 11.04
C LEU A 103 -10.11 4.38 11.78
N GLY A 104 -11.06 3.48 11.54
CA GLY A 104 -12.36 3.49 12.20
C GLY A 104 -13.35 4.56 11.69
N LEU A 105 -13.03 5.24 10.60
CA LEU A 105 -13.92 6.20 9.93
C LEU A 105 -15.12 5.49 9.30
N ILE A 106 -14.86 4.39 8.59
CA ILE A 106 -15.90 3.52 8.05
C ILE A 106 -16.13 2.38 9.03
N LYS A 107 -17.36 2.25 9.52
CA LYS A 107 -17.80 1.15 10.37
C LYS A 107 -18.32 0.00 9.53
N VAL A 108 -17.94 -1.22 9.89
CA VAL A 108 -18.39 -2.45 9.23
C VAL A 108 -19.25 -3.25 10.19
N THR A 109 -20.50 -3.49 9.83
CA THR A 109 -21.43 -4.29 10.62
C THR A 109 -21.98 -5.41 9.74
N GLY A 110 -21.47 -6.63 9.93
CA GLY A 110 -21.72 -7.74 9.02
C GLY A 110 -21.19 -7.42 7.63
N SER A 111 -22.05 -7.36 6.62
CA SER A 111 -21.71 -6.97 5.24
C SER A 111 -21.97 -5.49 4.93
N TRP A 112 -22.46 -4.71 5.87
CA TRP A 112 -22.83 -3.30 5.69
C TRP A 112 -21.70 -2.36 6.11
N TYR A 113 -21.50 -1.34 5.29
CA TYR A 113 -20.51 -0.27 5.48
C TYR A 113 -21.24 1.04 5.73
N SER A 114 -20.79 1.81 6.73
CA SER A 114 -21.37 3.11 7.08
C SER A 114 -20.27 4.11 7.42
N TYR A 115 -20.53 5.39 7.09
CA TYR A 115 -19.70 6.53 7.44
C TYR A 115 -20.57 7.56 8.16
N GLY A 116 -20.23 7.86 9.42
CA GLY A 116 -21.11 8.61 10.29
C GLY A 116 -22.47 7.91 10.45
N GLU A 117 -23.56 8.63 10.12
CA GLU A 117 -24.93 8.09 10.11
C GLU A 117 -25.36 7.55 8.75
N SER A 118 -24.56 7.78 7.71
CA SER A 118 -24.89 7.39 6.34
C SER A 118 -24.48 5.96 6.04
N LYS A 119 -25.37 5.19 5.41
CA LYS A 119 -25.06 3.86 4.88
C LYS A 119 -24.42 3.99 3.50
N LEU A 120 -23.22 3.46 3.34
CA LEU A 120 -22.47 3.49 2.08
C LEU A 120 -22.87 2.34 1.14
N GLY A 121 -23.19 1.16 1.69
CA GLY A 121 -23.58 0.01 0.88
C GLY A 121 -23.29 -1.33 1.55
N GLN A 122 -23.66 -2.41 0.84
CA GLN A 122 -23.42 -3.77 1.26
C GLN A 122 -22.29 -4.38 0.41
N GLY A 123 -21.13 -4.67 1.03
CA GLY A 123 -19.93 -5.16 0.38
C GLY A 123 -19.03 -4.03 -0.13
N LYS A 124 -17.71 -4.30 -0.12
CA LYS A 124 -16.67 -3.31 -0.53
C LYS A 124 -16.85 -2.83 -1.97
N ASP A 125 -17.27 -3.70 -2.89
CA ASP A 125 -17.44 -3.34 -4.30
C ASP A 125 -18.49 -2.25 -4.47
N LYS A 126 -19.65 -2.34 -3.77
CA LYS A 126 -20.67 -1.30 -3.84
C LYS A 126 -20.21 0.03 -3.23
N VAL A 127 -19.40 -0.04 -2.16
CA VAL A 127 -18.80 1.17 -1.58
C VAL A 127 -17.80 1.79 -2.55
N ARG A 128 -16.99 0.97 -3.24
CA ARG A 128 -16.08 1.44 -4.28
C ARG A 128 -16.82 2.14 -5.41
N ASP A 129 -17.90 1.53 -5.91
CA ASP A 129 -18.73 2.12 -6.98
C ASP A 129 -19.34 3.45 -6.51
N LEU A 130 -19.85 3.49 -5.27
CA LEU A 130 -20.35 4.73 -4.67
C LEU A 130 -19.28 5.83 -4.60
N LEU A 131 -18.04 5.51 -4.23
CA LEU A 131 -16.95 6.49 -4.18
C LEU A 131 -16.51 6.94 -5.57
N ASN A 132 -16.58 6.08 -6.57
CA ASN A 132 -16.34 6.45 -7.97
C ASN A 132 -17.38 7.46 -8.47
N ASP A 133 -18.65 7.25 -8.10
CA ASP A 133 -19.77 8.14 -8.49
C ASP A 133 -19.81 9.44 -7.66
N ASN A 134 -19.12 9.48 -6.51
CA ASN A 134 -19.12 10.62 -5.59
C ASN A 134 -17.69 11.06 -5.23
N PRO A 135 -17.02 11.82 -6.11
CA PRO A 135 -15.64 12.29 -5.89
C PRO A 135 -15.48 13.16 -4.63
N GLU A 136 -16.52 13.92 -4.27
CA GLU A 136 -16.51 14.79 -3.07
C GLU A 136 -16.39 13.94 -1.80
N LEU A 137 -17.18 12.87 -1.68
CA LEU A 137 -17.09 11.94 -0.55
C LEU A 137 -15.73 11.23 -0.50
N SER A 138 -15.19 10.88 -1.66
CA SER A 138 -13.86 10.29 -1.77
C SER A 138 -12.77 11.23 -1.24
N LEU A 139 -12.82 12.51 -1.62
CA LEU A 139 -11.89 13.53 -1.15
C LEU A 139 -12.05 13.78 0.36
N GLU A 140 -13.28 13.87 0.87
CA GLU A 140 -13.55 14.03 2.29
C GLU A 140 -12.92 12.90 3.11
N LEU A 141 -13.09 11.63 2.67
CA LEU A 141 -12.49 10.48 3.34
C LEU A 141 -10.96 10.54 3.32
N VAL A 142 -10.35 10.96 2.20
CA VAL A 142 -8.88 11.14 2.10
C VAL A 142 -8.40 12.20 3.10
N GLU A 143 -9.07 13.33 3.21
CA GLU A 143 -8.69 14.40 4.14
C GLU A 143 -8.83 13.95 5.59
N ARG A 144 -9.94 13.29 5.93
CA ARG A 144 -10.14 12.72 7.26
C ARG A 144 -9.10 11.65 7.60
N CYS A 145 -8.75 10.79 6.65
CA CYS A 145 -7.66 9.83 6.86
C CYS A 145 -6.34 10.55 7.18
N LYS A 146 -6.00 11.60 6.43
CA LYS A 146 -4.76 12.38 6.65
C LYS A 146 -4.70 13.08 8.02
N GLU A 147 -5.85 13.50 8.54
CA GLU A 147 -5.93 14.13 9.88
C GLU A 147 -5.64 13.14 11.01
N LEU A 148 -5.81 11.84 10.77
CA LEU A 148 -5.63 10.77 11.77
C LEU A 148 -4.26 10.07 11.68
N PHE A 149 -3.47 10.34 10.63
CA PHE A 149 -2.08 9.88 10.49
C PHE A 149 -1.09 10.87 11.12
#